data_e1148c63e8943c8ebdca6d3558325ec8
#
_entry.id   e1148c63e8943c8ebdca6d3558325ec8
#
_cell.length_a   1.000
_cell.length_b   1.000
_cell.length_c   1.000
_cell.angle_alpha   90.00
_cell.angle_beta   90.00
_cell.angle_gamma   90.00
#
_symmetry.space_group_name_H-M   'P 1'
#
loop_
_entity.id
_entity.type
_entity.pdbx_description
1 polymer ?
#
loop_
_entity_poly.entity_id
_entity_poly.type
_entity_poly.pdbx_seq_one_letter_code
_entity_poly.pdbx_strand_id
1 'polypeptide(L)'
;MKRLYVDFRKIRFHNYNGLALIVSLLFALIALCYVIFHNPYKELYEQIFQTSEQIRKYYSDQPGYWKLNTQSAIDDRLVGAKLLKSEYALKIGIGTEGETGMPSNNSFDIVLSNLNKSSCIGLVEAEINKNQQLSLQKITVINSLGNTEFVWGDKNHPLPVAKYATRNICQPTGNTVLWTFQ
;
A
#
# COMPACT_ATOMS: atom_id res chain seq x y z
N MET A 1 30.11 17.38 -29.71
CA MET A 1 30.08 16.87 -28.32
C MET A 1 31.45 16.87 -27.71
N LYS A 2 31.81 17.85 -26.86
CA LYS A 2 33.11 17.86 -26.16
C LYS A 2 32.95 16.95 -24.92
N ARG A 3 33.70 15.86 -24.89
CA ARG A 3 33.78 15.01 -23.68
C ARG A 3 34.57 15.78 -22.62
N LEU A 4 33.95 16.11 -21.50
CA LEU A 4 34.60 16.59 -20.30
C LEU A 4 35.39 15.40 -19.71
N TYR A 5 36.69 15.40 -19.92
CA TYR A 5 37.61 14.46 -19.28
C TYR A 5 37.99 15.07 -17.93
N VAL A 6 37.39 14.57 -16.85
CA VAL A 6 37.77 14.96 -15.48
C VAL A 6 39.03 14.16 -15.12
N ASP A 7 40.18 14.86 -15.06
CA ASP A 7 41.46 14.25 -14.68
C ASP A 7 41.56 14.13 -13.16
N PHE A 8 41.20 12.95 -12.65
CA PHE A 8 41.22 12.63 -11.21
C PHE A 8 42.64 12.57 -10.61
N ARG A 9 43.73 12.64 -11.42
CA ARG A 9 45.11 12.51 -10.93
C ARG A 9 45.64 13.77 -10.21
N LYS A 10 44.95 14.89 -10.27
CA LYS A 10 45.40 16.17 -9.65
C LYS A 10 44.77 16.46 -8.30
N ILE A 11 43.91 15.64 -7.76
CA ILE A 11 43.35 15.83 -6.43
C ILE A 11 44.37 15.32 -5.41
N ARG A 12 45.37 16.12 -5.07
CA ARG A 12 46.23 15.91 -3.91
C ARG A 12 45.41 16.18 -2.66
N PHE A 13 44.93 15.13 -2.00
CA PHE A 13 44.29 15.22 -0.69
C PHE A 13 45.34 15.62 0.36
N HIS A 14 45.52 16.91 0.57
CA HIS A 14 46.52 17.40 1.52
C HIS A 14 45.95 17.70 2.93
N ASN A 15 44.66 17.41 3.14
CA ASN A 15 44.02 17.54 4.45
C ASN A 15 42.96 16.42 4.67
N TYR A 16 42.99 15.82 5.83
CA TYR A 16 41.95 14.88 6.33
C TYR A 16 40.52 15.43 6.20
N ASN A 17 40.39 16.78 6.18
CA ASN A 17 39.11 17.46 5.96
C ASN A 17 38.49 17.24 4.57
N GLY A 18 39.28 17.03 3.53
CA GLY A 18 38.78 16.74 2.17
C GLY A 18 38.20 15.35 2.05
N LEU A 19 38.82 14.34 2.68
CA LEU A 19 38.29 12.98 2.74
C LEU A 19 36.98 12.89 3.54
N ALA A 20 36.94 13.58 4.68
CA ALA A 20 35.75 13.64 5.51
C ALA A 20 34.55 14.28 4.76
N LEU A 21 34.80 15.34 3.97
CA LEU A 21 33.79 15.99 3.13
C LEU A 21 33.22 15.04 2.04
N ILE A 22 34.08 14.28 1.38
CA ILE A 22 33.65 13.32 0.36
C ILE A 22 32.83 12.19 0.98
N VAL A 23 33.26 11.65 2.12
CA VAL A 23 32.56 10.61 2.84
C VAL A 23 31.19 11.12 3.30
N SER A 24 31.10 12.32 3.85
CA SER A 24 29.82 12.91 4.28
C SER A 24 28.86 13.17 3.10
N LEU A 25 29.37 13.60 1.94
CA LEU A 25 28.58 13.76 0.73
C LEU A 25 28.05 12.42 0.19
N LEU A 26 28.85 11.38 0.23
CA LEU A 26 28.41 10.02 -0.16
C LEU A 26 27.31 9.50 0.77
N PHE A 27 27.46 9.67 2.08
CA PHE A 27 26.42 9.30 3.03
C PHE A 27 25.12 10.10 2.82
N ALA A 28 25.23 11.41 2.56
CA ALA A 28 24.06 12.23 2.26
C ALA A 28 23.35 11.80 0.97
N LEU A 29 24.11 11.44 -0.08
CA LEU A 29 23.55 10.91 -1.33
C LEU A 29 22.87 9.55 -1.11
N ILE A 30 23.47 8.64 -0.36
CA ILE A 30 22.87 7.34 -0.04
C ILE A 30 21.59 7.52 0.77
N ALA A 31 21.61 8.40 1.79
CA ALA A 31 20.43 8.71 2.58
C ALA A 31 19.31 9.32 1.73
N LEU A 32 19.66 10.24 0.82
CA LEU A 32 18.72 10.85 -0.11
C LEU A 32 18.10 9.82 -1.07
N CYS A 33 18.91 8.93 -1.64
CA CYS A 33 18.45 7.82 -2.46
C CYS A 33 17.52 6.90 -1.66
N TYR A 34 17.87 6.56 -0.42
CA TYR A 34 17.03 5.74 0.45
C TYR A 34 15.66 6.38 0.68
N VAL A 35 15.61 7.67 1.01
CA VAL A 35 14.35 8.42 1.21
C VAL A 35 13.51 8.50 -0.07
N ILE A 36 14.16 8.70 -1.24
CA ILE A 36 13.44 8.82 -2.52
C ILE A 36 12.88 7.46 -2.99
N PHE A 37 13.62 6.36 -2.76
CA PHE A 37 13.24 5.04 -3.26
C PHE A 37 12.50 4.19 -2.22
N HIS A 38 12.54 4.56 -0.93
CA HIS A 38 11.83 3.85 0.12
C HIS A 38 10.39 4.35 0.20
N ASN A 39 9.47 3.58 -0.39
CA ASN A 39 8.04 3.81 -0.18
C ASN A 39 7.61 3.04 1.08
N PRO A 40 7.36 3.72 2.22
CA PRO A 40 6.99 3.05 3.47
C PRO A 40 5.67 2.28 3.36
N TYR A 41 4.82 2.65 2.41
CA TYR A 41 3.52 2.02 2.20
C TYR A 41 3.59 0.75 1.34
N LYS A 42 4.68 0.56 0.57
CA LYS A 42 4.85 -0.61 -0.29
C LYS A 42 4.81 -1.91 0.49
N GLU A 43 5.57 -1.98 1.59
CA GLU A 43 5.58 -3.17 2.44
C GLU A 43 4.22 -3.46 3.08
N LEU A 44 3.52 -2.42 3.54
CA LEU A 44 2.18 -2.56 4.12
C LEU A 44 1.18 -3.03 3.06
N TYR A 45 1.26 -2.47 1.88
CA TYR A 45 0.46 -2.85 0.74
C TYR A 45 0.71 -4.32 0.34
N GLU A 46 1.97 -4.75 0.24
CA GLU A 46 2.31 -6.15 -0.02
C GLU A 46 1.74 -7.10 1.04
N GLN A 47 1.76 -6.69 2.32
CA GLN A 47 1.18 -7.47 3.41
C GLN A 47 -0.35 -7.60 3.31
N ILE A 48 -1.06 -6.59 2.80
CA ILE A 48 -2.50 -6.68 2.54
C ILE A 48 -2.77 -7.80 1.52
N PHE A 49 -2.01 -7.83 0.41
CA PHE A 49 -2.17 -8.87 -0.61
C PHE A 49 -1.73 -10.25 -0.13
N GLN A 50 -0.63 -10.37 0.60
CA GLN A 50 -0.21 -11.64 1.20
C GLN A 50 -1.29 -12.18 2.16
N THR A 51 -1.88 -11.31 2.97
CA THR A 51 -3.00 -11.66 3.86
C THR A 51 -4.20 -12.11 3.04
N SER A 52 -4.54 -11.42 1.96
CA SER A 52 -5.65 -11.83 1.09
C SER A 52 -5.43 -13.19 0.45
N GLU A 53 -4.22 -13.49 -0.02
CA GLU A 53 -3.87 -14.80 -0.57
C GLU A 53 -3.95 -15.93 0.48
N GLN A 54 -3.50 -15.66 1.72
CA GLN A 54 -3.60 -16.62 2.82
C GLN A 54 -5.05 -16.91 3.18
N ILE A 55 -5.90 -15.88 3.25
CA ILE A 55 -7.33 -16.02 3.50
C ILE A 55 -7.98 -16.85 2.38
N ARG A 56 -7.75 -16.52 1.12
CA ARG A 56 -8.30 -17.26 -0.02
C ARG A 56 -7.89 -18.73 0.00
N LYS A 57 -6.62 -19.00 0.27
CA LYS A 57 -6.11 -20.37 0.37
C LYS A 57 -6.75 -21.15 1.52
N TYR A 58 -6.92 -20.52 2.68
CA TYR A 58 -7.53 -21.14 3.85
C TYR A 58 -9.01 -21.46 3.63
N TYR A 59 -9.73 -20.59 2.91
CA TYR A 59 -11.14 -20.74 2.63
C TYR A 59 -11.45 -21.44 1.29
N SER A 60 -10.44 -21.90 0.54
CA SER A 60 -10.62 -22.51 -0.81
C SER A 60 -11.59 -23.68 -0.84
N ASP A 61 -11.62 -24.48 0.23
CA ASP A 61 -12.46 -25.67 0.35
C ASP A 61 -13.76 -25.42 1.14
N GLN A 62 -14.05 -24.14 1.46
CA GLN A 62 -15.24 -23.75 2.21
C GLN A 62 -16.27 -23.08 1.29
N PRO A 63 -17.56 -23.11 1.65
CA PRO A 63 -18.63 -22.52 0.83
C PRO A 63 -18.65 -20.97 0.88
N GLY A 64 -17.53 -20.33 1.19
CA GLY A 64 -17.36 -18.89 1.26
C GLY A 64 -16.73 -18.41 2.57
N TYR A 65 -16.73 -17.11 2.77
CA TYR A 65 -16.02 -16.42 3.86
C TYR A 65 -16.88 -16.16 5.11
N TRP A 66 -18.03 -16.80 5.28
CA TRP A 66 -19.04 -16.46 6.29
C TRP A 66 -18.55 -16.50 7.75
N LYS A 67 -17.46 -17.22 8.06
CA LYS A 67 -16.83 -17.25 9.39
C LYS A 67 -15.67 -16.25 9.54
N LEU A 68 -15.29 -15.58 8.45
CA LEU A 68 -14.16 -14.70 8.45
C LEU A 68 -14.47 -13.44 9.25
N ASN A 69 -13.63 -13.15 10.21
CA ASN A 69 -13.57 -11.89 10.95
C ASN A 69 -12.12 -11.62 11.37
N THR A 70 -11.85 -10.43 11.91
CA THR A 70 -10.50 -10.03 12.30
C THR A 70 -9.87 -11.01 13.30
N GLN A 71 -10.63 -11.44 14.30
CA GLN A 71 -10.12 -12.33 15.34
C GLN A 71 -9.78 -13.72 14.77
N SER A 72 -10.69 -14.32 13.98
CA SER A 72 -10.44 -15.62 13.35
C SER A 72 -9.22 -15.56 12.40
N ALA A 73 -9.07 -14.47 11.63
CA ALA A 73 -7.91 -14.30 10.75
C ALA A 73 -6.59 -14.20 11.52
N ILE A 74 -6.59 -13.60 12.71
CA ILE A 74 -5.42 -13.53 13.60
C ILE A 74 -5.12 -14.90 14.23
N ASP A 75 -6.14 -15.56 14.78
CA ASP A 75 -6.01 -16.85 15.47
C ASP A 75 -5.48 -17.94 14.52
N ASP A 76 -5.95 -17.93 13.28
CA ASP A 76 -5.53 -18.83 12.20
C ASP A 76 -4.21 -18.40 11.54
N ARG A 77 -3.56 -17.32 12.03
CA ARG A 77 -2.27 -16.78 11.55
C ARG A 77 -2.29 -16.39 10.06
N LEU A 78 -3.42 -15.94 9.57
CA LEU A 78 -3.59 -15.51 8.17
C LEU A 78 -3.11 -14.07 7.95
N VAL A 79 -2.90 -13.29 9.03
CA VAL A 79 -2.53 -11.87 8.97
C VAL A 79 -1.03 -11.69 9.10
N GLY A 80 -0.45 -10.96 8.17
CA GLY A 80 0.97 -10.64 8.18
C GLY A 80 1.40 -9.80 9.40
N ALA A 81 2.58 -10.10 9.96
CA ALA A 81 3.06 -9.49 11.21
C ALA A 81 3.20 -7.96 11.13
N LYS A 82 3.52 -7.39 9.96
CA LYS A 82 3.62 -5.94 9.78
C LYS A 82 2.25 -5.26 9.77
N LEU A 83 1.24 -5.93 9.24
CA LEU A 83 -0.13 -5.44 9.22
C LEU A 83 -0.69 -5.38 10.65
N LEU A 84 -0.40 -6.40 11.48
CA LEU A 84 -0.77 -6.45 12.90
C LEU A 84 -0.07 -5.39 13.76
N LYS A 85 1.18 -5.04 13.39
CA LYS A 85 2.00 -4.04 14.12
C LYS A 85 1.84 -2.63 13.56
N SER A 86 1.02 -2.45 12.53
CA SER A 86 0.77 -1.13 11.96
C SER A 86 0.07 -0.22 12.99
N GLU A 87 0.26 1.08 12.85
CA GLU A 87 -0.42 2.09 13.66
C GLU A 87 -1.90 2.25 13.27
N TYR A 88 -2.34 1.59 12.21
CA TYR A 88 -3.70 1.69 11.67
C TYR A 88 -4.62 0.64 12.26
N ALA A 89 -5.87 0.99 12.46
CA ALA A 89 -6.87 0.04 12.92
C ALA A 89 -7.25 -0.93 11.79
N LEU A 90 -6.85 -2.21 11.96
CA LEU A 90 -7.15 -3.30 11.04
C LEU A 90 -8.51 -3.91 11.34
N LYS A 91 -9.32 -4.10 10.29
CA LYS A 91 -10.53 -4.91 10.31
C LYS A 91 -10.57 -5.84 9.11
N ILE A 92 -10.93 -7.10 9.33
CA ILE A 92 -11.13 -8.11 8.28
C ILE A 92 -12.53 -8.67 8.47
N GLY A 93 -13.24 -8.92 7.37
CA GLY A 93 -14.59 -9.48 7.45
C GLY A 93 -15.15 -9.85 6.09
N ILE A 94 -16.37 -10.34 6.10
CA ILE A 94 -17.12 -10.65 4.89
C ILE A 94 -17.30 -9.38 4.08
N GLY A 95 -17.11 -9.45 2.77
CA GLY A 95 -17.25 -8.31 1.88
C GLY A 95 -18.70 -7.83 1.77
N THR A 96 -18.85 -6.58 1.36
CA THR A 96 -20.15 -6.00 1.08
C THR A 96 -20.36 -5.87 -0.42
N GLU A 97 -21.49 -6.39 -0.92
CA GLU A 97 -21.84 -6.24 -2.35
C GLU A 97 -22.48 -4.87 -2.61
N GLY A 98 -21.80 -4.08 -3.46
CA GLY A 98 -22.35 -2.91 -4.12
C GLY A 98 -23.12 -1.92 -3.25
N GLU A 99 -24.05 -1.22 -3.87
CA GLU A 99 -24.91 -0.20 -3.23
C GLU A 99 -25.84 -0.75 -2.15
N THR A 100 -26.11 -2.05 -2.15
CA THR A 100 -27.04 -2.67 -1.18
C THR A 100 -26.43 -2.87 0.21
N GLY A 101 -25.09 -2.83 0.31
CA GLY A 101 -24.38 -3.04 1.58
C GLY A 101 -24.61 -4.42 2.21
N MET A 102 -25.18 -5.37 1.48
CA MET A 102 -25.43 -6.73 2.00
C MET A 102 -24.12 -7.52 2.05
N PRO A 103 -23.91 -8.33 3.11
CA PRO A 103 -22.76 -9.23 3.17
C PRO A 103 -22.75 -10.21 2.00
N SER A 104 -21.60 -10.33 1.35
CA SER A 104 -21.39 -11.34 0.30
C SER A 104 -20.45 -12.42 0.79
N ASN A 105 -20.93 -13.68 0.80
CA ASN A 105 -20.10 -14.81 1.18
C ASN A 105 -18.99 -15.13 0.17
N ASN A 106 -19.04 -14.51 -1.02
CA ASN A 106 -18.10 -14.77 -2.11
C ASN A 106 -16.95 -13.76 -2.14
N SER A 107 -16.97 -12.77 -1.23
CA SER A 107 -15.93 -11.75 -1.11
C SER A 107 -15.62 -11.45 0.34
N PHE A 108 -14.45 -10.83 0.58
CA PHE A 108 -14.06 -10.35 1.88
C PHE A 108 -13.34 -9.01 1.76
N ASP A 109 -13.36 -8.28 2.86
CA ASP A 109 -12.75 -6.96 2.96
C ASP A 109 -11.58 -6.97 3.93
N ILE A 110 -10.49 -6.32 3.54
CA ILE A 110 -9.42 -5.89 4.44
C ILE A 110 -9.50 -4.38 4.55
N VAL A 111 -9.63 -3.87 5.76
CA VAL A 111 -9.89 -2.46 6.04
C VAL A 111 -8.79 -1.90 6.93
N LEU A 112 -8.24 -0.76 6.56
CA LEU A 112 -7.35 0.05 7.40
C LEU A 112 -8.00 1.40 7.66
N SER A 113 -8.16 1.75 8.92
CA SER A 113 -8.76 3.01 9.36
C SER A 113 -7.73 3.91 10.07
N ASN A 114 -8.11 5.15 10.31
CA ASN A 114 -7.27 6.20 10.92
C ASN A 114 -6.07 6.62 10.07
N LEU A 115 -6.19 6.50 8.75
CA LEU A 115 -5.15 6.89 7.83
C LEU A 115 -5.08 8.42 7.70
N ASN A 116 -3.87 8.96 7.73
CA ASN A 116 -3.61 10.32 7.30
C ASN A 116 -3.60 10.42 5.77
N LYS A 117 -3.52 11.63 5.23
CA LYS A 117 -3.55 11.87 3.78
C LYS A 117 -2.46 11.12 3.03
N SER A 118 -1.23 11.16 3.53
CA SER A 118 -0.08 10.52 2.86
C SER A 118 -0.23 9.01 2.82
N SER A 119 -0.67 8.40 3.92
CA SER A 119 -0.90 6.96 4.01
C SER A 119 -2.06 6.51 3.11
N CYS A 120 -3.14 7.28 3.09
CA CYS A 120 -4.27 7.02 2.20
C CYS A 120 -3.82 7.04 0.73
N ILE A 121 -3.15 8.11 0.28
CA ILE A 121 -2.63 8.21 -1.09
C ILE A 121 -1.66 7.07 -1.40
N GLY A 122 -0.67 6.86 -0.53
CA GLY A 122 0.38 5.86 -0.76
C GLY A 122 -0.13 4.42 -0.83
N LEU A 123 -1.19 4.10 -0.10
CA LEU A 123 -1.81 2.77 -0.12
C LEU A 123 -2.77 2.58 -1.29
N VAL A 124 -3.53 3.60 -1.67
CA VAL A 124 -4.51 3.49 -2.77
C VAL A 124 -3.82 3.58 -4.15
N GLU A 125 -2.80 4.41 -4.29
CA GLU A 125 -2.03 4.58 -5.53
C GLU A 125 -0.85 3.60 -5.66
N ALA A 126 -0.76 2.58 -4.79
CA ALA A 126 0.27 1.57 -4.88
C ALA A 126 0.13 0.73 -6.17
N GLU A 127 1.27 0.38 -6.76
CA GLU A 127 1.28 -0.39 -8.00
C GLU A 127 0.74 -1.81 -7.79
N ILE A 128 -0.31 -2.16 -8.53
CA ILE A 128 -0.94 -3.48 -8.52
C ILE A 128 -0.24 -4.36 -9.55
N ASN A 129 0.40 -5.44 -9.14
CA ASN A 129 0.99 -6.39 -10.07
C ASN A 129 -0.08 -7.32 -10.70
N LYS A 130 0.28 -8.03 -11.80
CA LYS A 130 -0.68 -8.88 -12.53
C LYS A 130 -1.32 -9.98 -11.68
N ASN A 131 -0.61 -10.54 -10.71
CA ASN A 131 -1.15 -11.60 -9.85
C ASN A 131 -2.17 -11.03 -8.85
N GLN A 132 -1.94 -9.81 -8.36
CA GLN A 132 -2.83 -9.10 -7.47
C GLN A 132 -4.13 -8.66 -8.17
N GLN A 133 -4.08 -8.41 -9.49
CA GLN A 133 -5.26 -8.04 -10.28
C GLN A 133 -6.35 -9.11 -10.28
N LEU A 134 -5.97 -10.38 -10.18
CA LEU A 134 -6.93 -11.50 -10.29
C LEU A 134 -7.85 -11.65 -9.07
N SER A 135 -7.47 -11.10 -7.93
CA SER A 135 -8.22 -11.27 -6.68
C SER A 135 -8.86 -9.98 -6.18
N LEU A 136 -8.29 -8.83 -6.49
CA LEU A 136 -8.81 -7.54 -6.06
C LEU A 136 -9.99 -7.13 -6.93
N GLN A 137 -11.15 -6.89 -6.34
CA GLN A 137 -12.34 -6.41 -7.04
C GLN A 137 -12.41 -4.88 -7.06
N LYS A 138 -12.26 -4.27 -5.89
CA LYS A 138 -12.36 -2.81 -5.74
C LYS A 138 -11.53 -2.30 -4.56
N ILE A 139 -11.24 -1.01 -4.61
CA ILE A 139 -10.71 -0.23 -3.49
C ILE A 139 -11.71 0.86 -3.17
N THR A 140 -12.12 0.98 -1.91
CA THR A 140 -13.03 2.04 -1.45
C THR A 140 -12.32 2.94 -0.47
N VAL A 141 -12.34 4.24 -0.71
CA VAL A 141 -11.89 5.27 0.24
C VAL A 141 -13.10 5.88 0.91
N ILE A 142 -13.14 5.82 2.23
CA ILE A 142 -14.23 6.33 3.08
C ILE A 142 -13.68 7.44 3.96
N ASN A 143 -14.33 8.59 4.01
CA ASN A 143 -14.01 9.71 4.90
C ASN A 143 -15.22 10.64 5.08
N SER A 144 -15.00 11.82 5.67
CA SER A 144 -16.06 12.80 5.95
C SER A 144 -16.73 13.38 4.70
N LEU A 145 -16.12 13.24 3.51
CA LEU A 145 -16.72 13.70 2.24
C LEU A 145 -17.58 12.62 1.58
N GLY A 146 -17.56 11.40 2.09
CA GLY A 146 -18.31 10.26 1.54
C GLY A 146 -17.40 9.11 1.12
N ASN A 147 -17.92 8.28 0.23
CA ASN A 147 -17.23 7.09 -0.27
C ASN A 147 -16.84 7.30 -1.73
N THR A 148 -15.61 6.90 -2.07
CA THR A 148 -15.14 6.84 -3.45
C THR A 148 -14.66 5.42 -3.74
N GLU A 149 -15.23 4.79 -4.75
CA GLU A 149 -14.87 3.44 -5.16
C GLU A 149 -14.03 3.46 -6.44
N PHE A 150 -12.97 2.68 -6.49
CA PHE A 150 -12.14 2.40 -7.66
C PHE A 150 -12.37 0.96 -8.10
N VAL A 151 -12.81 0.77 -9.33
CA VAL A 151 -13.24 -0.53 -9.88
C VAL A 151 -12.60 -0.78 -11.24
N TRP A 152 -12.35 -2.04 -11.58
CA TRP A 152 -11.83 -2.43 -12.89
C TRP A 152 -12.78 -2.01 -14.01
N GLY A 153 -12.25 -1.29 -15.00
CA GLY A 153 -13.03 -0.85 -16.18
C GLY A 153 -13.97 0.33 -15.93
N ASP A 154 -14.02 0.88 -14.71
CA ASP A 154 -14.75 2.13 -14.48
C ASP A 154 -14.11 3.30 -15.25
N LYS A 155 -14.93 4.23 -15.75
CA LYS A 155 -14.45 5.36 -16.56
C LYS A 155 -13.96 6.52 -15.69
N ASN A 156 -14.54 6.70 -14.50
CA ASN A 156 -14.26 7.83 -13.61
C ASN A 156 -13.20 7.50 -12.58
N HIS A 157 -13.30 6.30 -12.00
CA HIS A 157 -12.39 5.83 -10.96
C HIS A 157 -11.88 4.41 -11.29
N PRO A 158 -11.00 4.29 -12.30
CA PRO A 158 -10.51 2.98 -12.73
C PRO A 158 -9.48 2.40 -11.77
N LEU A 159 -9.41 1.06 -11.71
CA LEU A 159 -8.25 0.33 -11.26
C LEU A 159 -7.35 -0.03 -12.47
N PRO A 160 -6.02 0.00 -12.34
CA PRO A 160 -5.27 0.51 -11.18
C PRO A 160 -5.42 2.03 -11.04
N VAL A 161 -5.32 2.50 -9.80
CA VAL A 161 -5.50 3.94 -9.51
C VAL A 161 -4.31 4.74 -10.04
N ALA A 162 -4.59 5.73 -10.87
CA ALA A 162 -3.56 6.59 -11.43
C ALA A 162 -2.89 7.45 -10.35
N LYS A 163 -1.60 7.74 -10.51
CA LYS A 163 -0.88 8.68 -9.64
C LYS A 163 -1.61 10.01 -9.56
N TYR A 164 -1.70 10.52 -8.34
CA TYR A 164 -2.36 11.79 -8.00
C TYR A 164 -3.91 11.78 -8.08
N ALA A 165 -4.54 10.68 -8.49
CA ALA A 165 -6.00 10.59 -8.58
C ALA A 165 -6.66 10.76 -7.20
N THR A 166 -6.01 10.33 -6.13
CA THR A 166 -6.57 10.36 -4.77
C THR A 166 -6.27 11.63 -3.98
N ARG A 167 -5.52 12.59 -4.54
CA ARG A 167 -5.12 13.82 -3.82
C ARG A 167 -6.27 14.65 -3.26
N ASN A 168 -7.38 14.70 -3.98
CA ASN A 168 -8.58 15.43 -3.57
C ASN A 168 -9.58 14.54 -2.83
N ILE A 169 -9.39 13.23 -2.89
CA ILE A 169 -10.22 12.22 -2.23
C ILE A 169 -9.73 12.01 -0.81
N CYS A 170 -8.42 11.74 -0.63
CA CYS A 170 -7.84 11.54 0.68
C CYS A 170 -7.79 12.83 1.49
N GLN A 171 -8.43 12.82 2.68
CA GLN A 171 -8.49 13.94 3.61
C GLN A 171 -7.23 13.99 4.50
N PRO A 172 -6.93 15.12 5.19
CA PRO A 172 -5.77 15.23 6.10
C PRO A 172 -5.73 14.12 7.15
N THR A 173 -6.89 13.72 7.67
CA THR A 173 -7.07 12.68 8.70
C THR A 173 -8.39 11.94 8.52
N GLY A 174 -8.57 10.82 9.22
CA GLY A 174 -9.83 10.10 9.29
C GLY A 174 -10.20 9.34 8.01
N ASN A 175 -9.21 9.01 7.16
CA ASN A 175 -9.49 8.16 6.02
C ASN A 175 -9.52 6.68 6.45
N THR A 176 -10.40 5.95 5.81
CA THR A 176 -10.48 4.49 5.85
C THR A 176 -10.35 3.99 4.43
N VAL A 177 -9.48 3.01 4.21
CA VAL A 177 -9.34 2.34 2.92
C VAL A 177 -9.73 0.89 3.08
N LEU A 178 -10.55 0.42 2.17
CA LEU A 178 -11.12 -0.91 2.13
C LEU A 178 -10.75 -1.56 0.80
N TRP A 179 -10.14 -2.72 0.86
CA TRP A 179 -9.84 -3.57 -0.28
C TRP A 179 -10.79 -4.75 -0.27
N THR A 180 -11.60 -4.90 -1.31
CA THR A 180 -12.51 -6.04 -1.50
C THR A 180 -11.86 -7.07 -2.41
N PHE A 181 -11.77 -8.30 -1.93
CA PHE A 181 -11.19 -9.45 -2.62
C PHE A 181 -12.25 -10.54 -2.84
N GLN A 182 -12.00 -11.35 -3.89
CA GLN A 182 -12.79 -12.54 -4.21
C GLN A 182 -11.91 -13.79 -4.25
#